data_0e901331d5e829111286cbd809a6764a
#
_entry.id   0e901331d5e829111286cbd809a6764a
#
_cell.length_a   1.000
_cell.length_b   1.000
_cell.length_c   1.000
_cell.angle_alpha   90.00
_cell.angle_beta   90.00
_cell.angle_gamma   90.00
#
_symmetry.space_group_name_H-M   'P 1'
#
loop_
_entity.id
_entity.type
_entity.pdbx_description
1 polymer ?
#
loop_
_entity_poly.entity_id
_entity_poly.type
_entity_poly.pdbx_seq_one_letter_code
_entity_poly.pdbx_strand_id
1 'polypeptide(L)'
;MTDLPLSGQRVELDDAVAWWPCHIGRDAVIGKGSSIGALAHVGQRVVLGEGCKIQGSAYIADDCRLGDRVFIGPAAVILNDKFPPSNDRGKWQPVHVGDEAVIGGNATVVPGNNIGARAVLAAGAVLTRPLPAGEVWGGNPATFMMMRDEYEARRGAVHDR
;
A
#
# COMPACT_ATOMS: atom_id res chain seq x y z
N MET A 1 -12.80 16.89 32.66
CA MET A 1 -12.51 15.85 31.65
C MET A 1 -12.49 16.59 30.32
N THR A 2 -11.35 16.68 29.69
CA THR A 2 -11.25 17.25 28.33
C THR A 2 -11.86 16.27 27.38
N ASP A 3 -12.91 16.65 26.65
CA ASP A 3 -13.47 15.89 25.55
C ASP A 3 -12.42 15.83 24.42
N LEU A 4 -11.46 14.91 24.56
CA LEU A 4 -10.58 14.58 23.46
C LEU A 4 -11.44 13.86 22.40
N PRO A 5 -11.49 14.34 21.16
CA PRO A 5 -12.21 13.62 20.11
C PRO A 5 -11.54 12.27 19.93
N LEU A 6 -12.22 11.19 20.32
CA LEU A 6 -11.77 9.82 20.16
C LEU A 6 -11.90 9.33 18.72
N SER A 7 -12.53 10.10 17.84
CA SER A 7 -12.67 9.81 16.41
C SER A 7 -11.65 10.61 15.61
N GLY A 8 -11.03 9.96 14.61
CA GLY A 8 -10.18 10.63 13.64
C GLY A 8 -10.94 11.73 12.90
N GLN A 9 -10.28 12.83 12.60
CA GLN A 9 -10.87 13.91 11.84
C GLN A 9 -10.79 13.61 10.34
N ARG A 10 -11.92 13.59 9.65
CA ARG A 10 -12.00 13.46 8.19
C ARG A 10 -11.61 14.80 7.54
N VAL A 11 -10.67 14.74 6.60
CA VAL A 11 -10.17 15.87 5.83
C VAL A 11 -10.43 15.64 4.35
N GLU A 12 -11.07 16.56 3.67
CA GLU A 12 -11.26 16.51 2.23
C GLU A 12 -9.99 16.99 1.50
N LEU A 13 -9.61 16.27 0.47
CA LEU A 13 -8.49 16.56 -0.42
C LEU A 13 -9.02 16.64 -1.85
N ASP A 14 -9.57 17.77 -2.27
CA ASP A 14 -10.25 17.90 -3.56
C ASP A 14 -11.20 16.70 -3.81
N ASP A 15 -10.79 15.74 -4.66
CA ASP A 15 -11.56 14.54 -4.99
C ASP A 15 -11.18 13.29 -4.14
N ALA A 16 -10.40 13.41 -3.08
CA ALA A 16 -9.95 12.33 -2.21
C ALA A 16 -10.21 12.64 -0.73
N VAL A 17 -9.96 11.68 0.15
CA VAL A 17 -10.22 11.82 1.59
C VAL A 17 -9.01 11.36 2.40
N ALA A 18 -8.67 12.09 3.44
CA ALA A 18 -7.69 11.65 4.44
C ALA A 18 -8.30 11.66 5.84
N TRP A 19 -7.80 10.80 6.71
CA TRP A 19 -8.17 10.75 8.11
C TRP A 19 -7.00 11.26 8.97
N TRP A 20 -7.22 12.40 9.64
CA TRP A 20 -6.23 12.99 10.54
C TRP A 20 -6.14 12.20 11.85
N PRO A 21 -4.93 12.03 12.44
CA PRO A 21 -3.64 12.44 11.92
C PRO A 21 -3.08 11.45 10.88
N CYS A 22 -2.57 11.96 9.77
CA CYS A 22 -1.79 11.21 8.79
C CYS A 22 -0.71 12.13 8.20
N HIS A 23 0.28 11.55 7.52
CA HIS A 23 1.30 12.32 6.81
C HIS A 23 1.15 12.15 5.31
N ILE A 24 1.09 13.26 4.58
CA ILE A 24 1.14 13.30 3.13
C ILE A 24 2.32 14.19 2.76
N GLY A 25 3.34 13.60 2.16
CA GLY A 25 4.60 14.24 1.83
C GLY A 25 4.45 15.29 0.73
N ARG A 26 5.42 16.20 0.65
CA ARG A 26 5.46 17.24 -0.38
C ARG A 26 5.46 16.60 -1.78
N ASP A 27 4.75 17.23 -2.71
CA ASP A 27 4.62 16.82 -4.11
C ASP A 27 4.01 15.40 -4.29
N ALA A 28 3.36 14.87 -3.26
CA ALA A 28 2.57 13.65 -3.40
C ALA A 28 1.28 13.96 -4.20
N VAL A 29 0.93 13.05 -5.10
CA VAL A 29 -0.30 13.13 -5.91
C VAL A 29 -1.25 12.04 -5.44
N ILE A 30 -2.46 12.44 -5.05
CA ILE A 30 -3.50 11.53 -4.56
C ILE A 30 -4.62 11.51 -5.58
N GLY A 31 -4.80 10.39 -6.27
CA GLY A 31 -5.82 10.23 -7.31
C GLY A 31 -7.25 10.30 -6.77
N LYS A 32 -8.16 10.67 -7.64
CA LYS A 32 -9.59 10.83 -7.37
C LYS A 32 -10.19 9.59 -6.69
N GLY A 33 -11.05 9.79 -5.69
CA GLY A 33 -11.75 8.73 -4.97
C GLY A 33 -10.85 7.91 -4.04
N SER A 34 -9.59 8.30 -3.87
CA SER A 34 -8.67 7.62 -2.96
C SER A 34 -8.91 8.02 -1.50
N SER A 35 -8.55 7.14 -0.58
CA SER A 35 -8.66 7.38 0.86
C SER A 35 -7.37 7.03 1.60
N ILE A 36 -6.95 7.91 2.51
CA ILE A 36 -5.76 7.76 3.35
C ILE A 36 -6.21 7.58 4.79
N GLY A 37 -5.90 6.45 5.39
CA GLY A 37 -6.26 6.12 6.77
C GLY A 37 -5.46 6.90 7.80
N ALA A 38 -5.99 6.97 9.03
CA ALA A 38 -5.31 7.62 10.13
C ALA A 38 -3.95 6.96 10.43
N LEU A 39 -2.97 7.77 10.83
CA LEU A 39 -1.58 7.38 11.10
C LEU A 39 -0.83 6.82 9.88
N ALA A 40 -1.42 6.83 8.69
CA ALA A 40 -0.71 6.45 7.49
C ALA A 40 0.36 7.50 7.12
N HIS A 41 1.44 7.03 6.53
CA HIS A 41 2.51 7.85 5.98
C HIS A 41 2.58 7.65 4.47
N VAL A 42 2.30 8.69 3.72
CA VAL A 42 2.53 8.78 2.28
C VAL A 42 3.73 9.69 2.07
N GLY A 43 4.81 9.14 1.55
CA GLY A 43 6.08 9.84 1.36
C GLY A 43 6.02 10.95 0.31
N GLN A 44 7.13 11.70 0.19
CA GLN A 44 7.25 12.76 -0.80
C GLN A 44 7.22 12.20 -2.23
N ARG A 45 6.58 12.93 -3.16
CA ARG A 45 6.50 12.57 -4.59
C ARG A 45 5.90 11.18 -4.86
N VAL A 46 5.24 10.59 -3.88
CA VAL A 46 4.42 9.39 -4.10
C VAL A 46 3.28 9.73 -5.04
N VAL A 47 3.00 8.85 -5.97
CA VAL A 47 1.83 8.97 -6.85
C VAL A 47 0.88 7.82 -6.55
N LEU A 48 -0.34 8.14 -6.15
CA LEU A 48 -1.45 7.20 -6.04
C LEU A 48 -2.40 7.43 -7.22
N GLY A 49 -2.79 6.38 -7.90
CA GLY A 49 -3.85 6.39 -8.90
C GLY A 49 -5.23 6.63 -8.28
N GLU A 50 -6.27 6.47 -9.08
CA GLU A 50 -7.65 6.67 -8.64
C GLU A 50 -8.16 5.51 -7.77
N GLY A 51 -9.03 5.80 -6.81
CA GLY A 51 -9.74 4.80 -6.01
C GLY A 51 -8.86 3.96 -5.09
N CYS A 52 -7.63 4.41 -4.78
CA CYS A 52 -6.74 3.72 -3.86
C CYS A 52 -7.26 3.77 -2.42
N LYS A 53 -7.04 2.70 -1.67
CA LYS A 53 -7.38 2.61 -0.25
C LYS A 53 -6.13 2.32 0.57
N ILE A 54 -5.60 3.35 1.22
CA ILE A 54 -4.45 3.25 2.10
C ILE A 54 -4.98 3.17 3.54
N GLN A 55 -4.80 2.03 4.17
CA GLN A 55 -5.32 1.79 5.51
C GLN A 55 -4.44 2.43 6.58
N GLY A 56 -4.99 2.50 7.81
CA GLY A 56 -4.31 3.14 8.94
C GLY A 56 -2.93 2.56 9.22
N SER A 57 -2.01 3.43 9.61
CA SER A 57 -0.61 3.10 9.93
C SER A 57 0.21 2.50 8.78
N ALA A 58 -0.31 2.45 7.56
CA ALA A 58 0.47 2.03 6.40
C ALA A 58 1.59 3.03 6.12
N TYR A 59 2.75 2.54 5.67
CA TYR A 59 3.90 3.36 5.31
C TYR A 59 4.26 3.18 3.84
N ILE A 60 4.25 4.25 3.07
CA ILE A 60 4.68 4.28 1.66
C ILE A 60 5.85 5.24 1.56
N ALA A 61 7.03 4.71 1.28
CA ALA A 61 8.26 5.51 1.15
C ALA A 61 8.21 6.46 -0.05
N ASP A 62 9.08 7.47 -0.04
CA ASP A 62 9.22 8.47 -1.09
C ASP A 62 9.37 7.84 -2.49
N ASP A 63 8.87 8.56 -3.50
CA ASP A 63 9.00 8.25 -4.92
C ASP A 63 8.27 6.97 -5.40
N CYS A 64 7.58 6.23 -4.53
CA CYS A 64 6.78 5.07 -4.92
C CYS A 64 5.58 5.47 -5.80
N ARG A 65 5.17 4.57 -6.69
CA ARG A 65 4.04 4.79 -7.60
C ARG A 65 3.06 3.63 -7.50
N LEU A 66 1.80 3.94 -7.22
CA LEU A 66 0.71 3.00 -7.15
C LEU A 66 -0.29 3.32 -8.27
N GLY A 67 -0.72 2.30 -8.98
CA GLY A 67 -1.76 2.40 -9.99
C GLY A 67 -3.15 2.63 -9.40
N ASP A 68 -4.18 2.37 -10.18
CA ASP A 68 -5.56 2.59 -9.77
C ASP A 68 -6.08 1.46 -8.87
N ARG A 69 -6.99 1.80 -7.97
CA ARG A 69 -7.71 0.85 -7.09
C ARG A 69 -6.80 -0.09 -6.29
N VAL A 70 -5.59 0.37 -5.97
CA VAL A 70 -4.67 -0.36 -5.10
C VAL A 70 -5.16 -0.33 -3.66
N PHE A 71 -5.09 -1.48 -2.99
CA PHE A 71 -5.36 -1.60 -1.56
C PHE A 71 -4.06 -1.82 -0.78
N ILE A 72 -3.79 -0.97 0.19
CA ILE A 72 -2.68 -1.13 1.13
C ILE A 72 -3.27 -1.38 2.52
N GLY A 73 -3.04 -2.57 3.05
CA GLY A 73 -3.55 -3.01 4.34
C GLY A 73 -2.96 -2.24 5.52
N PRO A 74 -3.58 -2.33 6.70
CA PRO A 74 -3.11 -1.61 7.88
C PRO A 74 -1.69 -2.04 8.25
N ALA A 75 -0.86 -1.06 8.60
CA ALA A 75 0.54 -1.24 8.97
C ALA A 75 1.41 -1.98 7.91
N ALA A 76 0.97 -2.06 6.66
CA ALA A 76 1.82 -2.53 5.57
C ALA A 76 2.91 -1.49 5.26
N VAL A 77 4.10 -1.95 4.86
CA VAL A 77 5.28 -1.10 4.68
C VAL A 77 5.86 -1.30 3.27
N ILE A 78 5.96 -0.22 2.50
CA ILE A 78 6.65 -0.18 1.21
C ILE A 78 7.90 0.67 1.35
N LEU A 79 9.07 0.06 1.18
CA LEU A 79 10.37 0.69 1.38
C LEU A 79 11.00 1.13 0.06
N ASN A 80 11.99 2.05 0.11
CA ASN A 80 12.72 2.55 -1.06
C ASN A 80 14.25 2.51 -0.93
N ASP A 81 14.80 2.44 0.29
CA ASP A 81 16.25 2.31 0.50
C ASP A 81 16.63 0.85 0.78
N LYS A 82 17.29 0.21 -0.18
CA LYS A 82 17.64 -1.22 -0.11
C LYS A 82 18.76 -1.52 0.87
N PHE A 83 19.67 -0.58 1.07
CA PHE A 83 20.82 -0.70 1.96
C PHE A 83 20.91 0.51 2.89
N PRO A 84 19.94 0.66 3.82
CA PRO A 84 19.87 1.83 4.69
C PRO A 84 21.02 1.85 5.73
N PRO A 85 21.49 3.03 6.11
CA PRO A 85 21.15 4.32 5.53
C PRO A 85 22.06 4.65 4.35
N SER A 86 21.54 4.68 3.13
CA SER A 86 22.35 5.03 1.97
C SER A 86 22.76 6.50 1.95
N ASN A 87 21.99 7.38 2.61
CA ASN A 87 22.15 8.85 2.62
C ASN A 87 22.26 9.48 1.21
N ASP A 88 21.83 8.74 0.18
CA ASP A 88 21.92 9.13 -1.21
C ASP A 88 20.65 8.68 -1.96
N ARG A 89 19.83 9.66 -2.35
CA ARG A 89 18.59 9.41 -3.08
C ARG A 89 18.79 8.69 -4.42
N GLY A 90 19.96 8.88 -5.05
CA GLY A 90 20.30 8.20 -6.30
C GLY A 90 20.42 6.68 -6.16
N LYS A 91 20.53 6.18 -4.93
CA LYS A 91 20.59 4.74 -4.61
C LYS A 91 19.23 4.15 -4.22
N TRP A 92 18.22 4.99 -4.05
CA TRP A 92 16.91 4.50 -3.69
C TRP A 92 16.27 3.72 -4.84
N GLN A 93 15.52 2.71 -4.48
CA GLN A 93 14.81 1.82 -5.39
C GLN A 93 13.32 1.84 -5.03
N PRO A 94 12.59 2.90 -5.39
CA PRO A 94 11.16 2.99 -5.10
C PRO A 94 10.41 1.85 -5.77
N VAL A 95 9.26 1.49 -5.21
CA VAL A 95 8.42 0.38 -5.65
C VAL A 95 7.31 0.92 -6.55
N HIS A 96 7.04 0.19 -7.63
CA HIS A 96 5.88 0.40 -8.48
C HIS A 96 4.86 -0.72 -8.25
N VAL A 97 3.62 -0.34 -7.99
CA VAL A 97 2.49 -1.26 -7.74
C VAL A 97 1.47 -1.09 -8.85
N GLY A 98 1.14 -2.17 -9.53
CA GLY A 98 0.16 -2.18 -10.63
C GLY A 98 -1.27 -2.04 -10.13
N ASP A 99 -2.17 -1.75 -11.07
CA ASP A 99 -3.59 -1.53 -10.80
C ASP A 99 -4.22 -2.72 -10.07
N GLU A 100 -5.17 -2.44 -9.18
CA GLU A 100 -5.95 -3.44 -8.45
C GLU A 100 -5.11 -4.42 -7.60
N ALA A 101 -3.84 -4.12 -7.38
CA ALA A 101 -3.01 -4.92 -6.48
C ALA A 101 -3.46 -4.75 -5.03
N VAL A 102 -3.25 -5.79 -4.24
CA VAL A 102 -3.58 -5.84 -2.81
C VAL A 102 -2.32 -6.16 -2.03
N ILE A 103 -1.98 -5.32 -1.08
CA ILE A 103 -0.91 -5.56 -0.10
C ILE A 103 -1.58 -5.75 1.25
N GLY A 104 -1.47 -6.94 1.81
CA GLY A 104 -2.10 -7.31 3.08
C GLY A 104 -1.53 -6.58 4.28
N GLY A 105 -2.27 -6.55 5.38
CA GLY A 105 -1.82 -5.90 6.62
C GLY A 105 -0.48 -6.47 7.12
N ASN A 106 0.37 -5.59 7.67
CA ASN A 106 1.71 -5.93 8.14
C ASN A 106 2.66 -6.55 7.09
N ALA A 107 2.30 -6.56 5.81
CA ALA A 107 3.22 -7.01 4.78
C ALA A 107 4.32 -5.99 4.55
N THR A 108 5.51 -6.45 4.20
CA THR A 108 6.67 -5.61 3.91
C THR A 108 7.13 -5.83 2.47
N VAL A 109 7.26 -4.75 1.72
CA VAL A 109 7.83 -4.75 0.37
C VAL A 109 9.24 -4.20 0.41
N VAL A 110 10.23 -5.06 0.17
CA VAL A 110 11.64 -4.68 0.13
C VAL A 110 11.91 -3.83 -1.12
N PRO A 111 12.74 -2.78 -1.03
CA PRO A 111 12.98 -1.83 -2.11
C PRO A 111 13.26 -2.48 -3.48
N GLY A 112 12.71 -1.88 -4.53
CA GLY A 112 12.90 -2.31 -5.92
C GLY A 112 12.08 -3.53 -6.36
N ASN A 113 11.29 -4.13 -5.47
CA ASN A 113 10.46 -5.27 -5.80
C ASN A 113 9.06 -4.82 -6.23
N ASN A 114 8.90 -4.62 -7.53
CA ASN A 114 7.63 -4.18 -8.10
C ASN A 114 6.54 -5.25 -7.96
N ILE A 115 5.30 -4.81 -7.91
CA ILE A 115 4.11 -5.63 -7.78
C ILE A 115 3.26 -5.45 -9.03
N GLY A 116 2.96 -6.55 -9.73
CA GLY A 116 2.16 -6.54 -10.94
C GLY A 116 0.68 -6.25 -10.68
N ALA A 117 -0.03 -5.86 -11.74
CA ALA A 117 -1.46 -5.57 -11.65
C ALA A 117 -2.24 -6.80 -11.14
N ARG A 118 -3.29 -6.56 -10.33
CA ARG A 118 -4.13 -7.60 -9.71
C ARG A 118 -3.37 -8.63 -8.86
N ALA A 119 -2.10 -8.38 -8.53
CA ALA A 119 -1.36 -9.25 -7.63
C ALA A 119 -1.81 -9.07 -6.17
N VAL A 120 -1.61 -10.09 -5.36
CA VAL A 120 -1.91 -10.06 -3.92
C VAL A 120 -0.68 -10.48 -3.13
N LEU A 121 -0.22 -9.61 -2.26
CA LEU A 121 0.73 -9.96 -1.21
C LEU A 121 -0.04 -10.21 0.08
N ALA A 122 0.02 -11.42 0.60
CA ALA A 122 -0.73 -11.82 1.79
C ALA A 122 -0.29 -11.04 3.04
N ALA A 123 -1.17 -10.95 4.03
CA ALA A 123 -0.87 -10.30 5.31
C ALA A 123 0.38 -10.93 5.97
N GLY A 124 1.24 -10.08 6.53
CA GLY A 124 2.48 -10.49 7.20
C GLY A 124 3.58 -11.00 6.27
N ALA A 125 3.38 -10.98 4.97
CA ALA A 125 4.39 -11.45 4.01
C ALA A 125 5.54 -10.47 3.84
N VAL A 126 6.72 -10.97 3.48
CA VAL A 126 7.90 -10.15 3.14
C VAL A 126 8.27 -10.40 1.68
N LEU A 127 8.03 -9.41 0.82
CA LEU A 127 8.33 -9.49 -0.60
C LEU A 127 9.80 -9.13 -0.85
N THR A 128 10.60 -10.11 -1.26
CA THR A 128 12.03 -9.97 -1.49
C THR A 128 12.43 -10.04 -2.97
N ARG A 129 11.45 -10.26 -3.87
CA ARG A 129 11.61 -10.28 -5.32
C ARG A 129 10.30 -9.81 -5.97
N PRO A 130 10.32 -9.36 -7.25
CA PRO A 130 9.11 -8.87 -7.92
C PRO A 130 7.95 -9.87 -7.88
N LEU A 131 6.75 -9.38 -7.62
CA LEU A 131 5.51 -10.17 -7.59
C LEU A 131 4.81 -10.04 -8.95
N PRO A 132 4.67 -11.15 -9.72
CA PRO A 132 4.03 -11.12 -11.03
C PRO A 132 2.55 -10.72 -10.95
N ALA A 133 2.04 -10.15 -12.06
CA ALA A 133 0.64 -9.81 -12.19
C ALA A 133 -0.26 -11.03 -12.02
N GLY A 134 -1.39 -10.85 -11.32
CA GLY A 134 -2.40 -11.90 -11.16
C GLY A 134 -2.02 -13.05 -10.24
N GLU A 135 -0.88 -12.97 -9.55
CA GLU A 135 -0.45 -13.99 -8.59
C GLU A 135 -0.71 -13.56 -7.14
N VAL A 136 -0.91 -14.52 -6.28
CA VAL A 136 -1.04 -14.38 -4.83
C VAL A 136 0.16 -15.02 -4.16
N TRP A 137 0.92 -14.22 -3.43
CA TRP A 137 2.12 -14.67 -2.72
C TRP A 137 1.99 -14.42 -1.22
N GLY A 138 2.62 -15.28 -0.41
CA GLY A 138 2.63 -15.13 1.05
C GLY A 138 3.86 -15.74 1.69
N GLY A 139 4.04 -15.44 2.96
CA GLY A 139 5.16 -15.93 3.77
C GLY A 139 6.36 -14.98 3.83
N ASN A 140 7.41 -15.41 4.50
CA ASN A 140 8.69 -14.71 4.63
C ASN A 140 9.86 -15.68 4.38
N PRO A 141 10.58 -15.58 3.24
CA PRO A 141 10.26 -14.72 2.09
C PRO A 141 8.95 -15.14 1.40
N ALA A 142 8.26 -14.18 0.78
CA ALA A 142 7.02 -14.46 0.07
C ALA A 142 7.25 -15.36 -1.13
N THR A 143 6.38 -16.35 -1.28
CA THR A 143 6.37 -17.31 -2.39
C THR A 143 4.95 -17.50 -2.95
N PHE A 144 4.86 -18.02 -4.15
CA PHE A 144 3.59 -18.28 -4.82
C PHE A 144 2.67 -19.18 -3.99
N MET A 145 1.40 -18.81 -3.91
CA MET A 145 0.36 -19.57 -3.22
C MET A 145 -0.74 -20.05 -4.20
N MET A 146 -1.23 -19.14 -5.04
CA MET A 146 -2.31 -19.42 -5.99
C MET A 146 -2.42 -18.28 -7.02
N MET A 147 -3.28 -18.45 -8.02
CA MET A 147 -3.65 -17.37 -8.93
C MET A 147 -4.74 -16.47 -8.33
N ARG A 148 -4.79 -15.20 -8.76
CA ARG A 148 -5.79 -14.22 -8.30
C ARG A 148 -7.23 -14.70 -8.49
N ASP A 149 -7.53 -15.37 -9.58
CA ASP A 149 -8.90 -15.82 -9.86
C ASP A 149 -9.35 -16.90 -8.85
N GLU A 150 -8.45 -17.76 -8.39
CA GLU A 150 -8.73 -18.70 -7.30
C GLU A 150 -8.95 -17.98 -5.97
N TYR A 151 -8.14 -16.97 -5.68
CA TYR A 151 -8.32 -16.12 -4.50
C TYR A 151 -9.69 -15.41 -4.50
N GLU A 152 -10.10 -14.87 -5.64
CA GLU A 152 -11.42 -14.23 -5.81
C GLU A 152 -12.58 -15.21 -5.60
N ALA A 153 -12.46 -16.42 -6.15
CA ALA A 153 -13.46 -17.47 -5.96
C ALA A 153 -13.62 -17.85 -4.47
N ARG A 154 -12.51 -17.96 -3.73
CA ARG A 154 -12.53 -18.22 -2.28
C ARG A 154 -13.15 -17.06 -1.51
N ARG A 155 -12.85 -15.81 -1.90
CA ARG A 155 -13.45 -14.61 -1.29
C ARG A 155 -14.97 -14.58 -1.48
N GLY A 156 -15.47 -14.88 -2.68
CA GLY A 156 -16.89 -14.96 -2.96
C GLY A 156 -17.61 -16.01 -2.10
N ALA A 157 -17.05 -17.19 -1.99
CA ALA A 157 -17.63 -18.30 -1.21
C ALA A 157 -17.75 -18.01 0.31
N VAL A 158 -17.00 -17.05 0.85
CA VAL A 158 -17.09 -16.63 2.26
C VAL A 158 -18.28 -15.67 2.47
N HIS A 159 -18.64 -14.89 1.46
CA HIS A 159 -19.77 -13.93 1.55
C HIS A 159 -21.15 -14.59 1.37
N ASP A 160 -21.19 -15.82 0.84
CA ASP A 160 -22.43 -16.57 0.62
C ASP A 160 -22.86 -17.43 1.82
N ARG A 161 -22.19 -17.30 2.97
CA ARG A 161 -22.52 -17.95 4.25
C ARG A 161 -23.01 -16.91 5.26
#